data_ffaf897062e377bc79d00dd01a87e2a5
#
_entry.id   ffaf897062e377bc79d00dd01a87e2a5
#
_cell.length_a   1.000
_cell.length_b   1.000
_cell.length_c   1.000
_cell.angle_alpha   90.00
_cell.angle_beta   90.00
_cell.angle_gamma   90.00
#
_symmetry.space_group_name_H-M   'P 1'
#
loop_
_entity.id
_entity.type
_entity.pdbx_description
1 polymer ?
#
loop_
_entity_poly.entity_id
_entity_poly.type
_entity_poly.pdbx_seq_one_letter_code
_entity_poly.pdbx_strand_id
1 'polypeptide(L)'
;MAKLYFKYGAMGSSKTAQALITKYNYEENDMTVWLIKPATDNRDGASVVQSRIGLKAEAESVGANADLYQMFRERKTDVIIVDECQFLAPQQIDQLRRIVDELNVPVLCFGLRTDFQTKLFPGSQRLFELADSIQEIKTICDCGSKATVNARVVDGYVVTEGAQVLIGGNDCYIAMCHRCYTSAIREHRKIKLHRQ
;
A
#
# COMPACT_ATOMS: atom_id res chain seq x y z
N MET A 1 20.57 -12.44 -7.59
CA MET A 1 19.64 -11.71 -8.48
C MET A 1 18.65 -10.94 -7.64
N ALA A 2 18.46 -9.65 -7.92
CA ALA A 2 17.43 -8.83 -7.27
C ALA A 2 16.02 -9.39 -7.51
N LYS A 3 15.07 -8.97 -6.69
CA LYS A 3 13.68 -9.44 -6.77
C LYS A 3 12.70 -8.28 -6.64
N LEU A 4 11.53 -8.43 -7.27
CA LEU A 4 10.36 -7.61 -7.02
C LEU A 4 9.54 -8.24 -5.88
N TYR A 5 9.38 -7.52 -4.78
CA TYR A 5 8.61 -7.96 -3.61
C TYR A 5 7.28 -7.21 -3.55
N PHE A 6 6.21 -7.94 -3.30
CA PHE A 6 4.92 -7.35 -2.98
C PHE A 6 4.48 -7.74 -1.57
N LYS A 7 4.47 -6.77 -0.67
CA LYS A 7 4.03 -6.91 0.72
C LYS A 7 2.69 -6.19 0.88
N TYR A 8 1.62 -6.95 0.94
CA TYR A 8 0.28 -6.40 1.02
C TYR A 8 -0.41 -6.70 2.35
N GLY A 9 -1.41 -5.93 2.69
CA GLY A 9 -2.26 -6.19 3.85
C GLY A 9 -3.44 -5.24 3.91
N ALA A 10 -4.44 -5.55 4.73
CA ALA A 10 -5.55 -4.64 4.97
C ALA A 10 -5.08 -3.35 5.65
N MET A 11 -5.93 -2.34 5.73
CA MET A 11 -5.63 -1.10 6.47
C MET A 11 -5.30 -1.43 7.92
N GLY A 12 -4.40 -0.66 8.54
CA GLY A 12 -3.96 -0.94 9.92
C GLY A 12 -3.01 -2.14 10.07
N SER A 13 -2.51 -2.75 8.98
CA SER A 13 -1.54 -3.86 9.06
C SER A 13 -0.07 -3.43 9.17
N SER A 14 0.19 -2.17 9.52
CA SER A 14 1.55 -1.62 9.71
C SER A 14 2.46 -1.64 8.46
N LYS A 15 1.91 -1.63 7.25
CA LYS A 15 2.67 -1.63 6.00
C LYS A 15 3.69 -0.51 5.93
N THR A 16 3.24 0.73 6.09
CA THR A 16 4.10 1.93 6.08
C THR A 16 5.19 1.86 7.15
N ALA A 17 4.87 1.38 8.35
CA ALA A 17 5.88 1.19 9.40
C ALA A 17 6.95 0.18 8.97
N GLN A 18 6.55 -0.95 8.37
CA GLN A 18 7.51 -1.94 7.86
C GLN A 18 8.32 -1.41 6.67
N ALA A 19 7.74 -0.60 5.79
CA ALA A 19 8.48 0.08 4.72
C ALA A 19 9.58 0.99 5.31
N LEU A 20 9.23 1.81 6.30
CA LEU A 20 10.18 2.73 6.97
C LEU A 20 11.25 2.00 7.79
N ILE A 21 10.91 0.91 8.49
CA ILE A 21 11.88 0.06 9.17
C ILE A 21 12.82 -0.59 8.14
N THR A 22 12.29 -1.06 7.02
CA THR A 22 13.11 -1.64 5.95
C THR A 22 14.06 -0.60 5.37
N LYS A 23 13.59 0.62 5.12
CA LYS A 23 14.43 1.75 4.69
C LYS A 23 15.57 1.98 5.68
N TYR A 24 15.24 2.13 6.96
CA TYR A 24 16.23 2.33 8.02
C TYR A 24 17.30 1.22 8.03
N ASN A 25 16.88 -0.05 7.91
CA ASN A 25 17.83 -1.18 7.90
C ASN A 25 18.80 -1.16 6.72
N TYR A 26 18.39 -0.67 5.54
CA TYR A 26 19.29 -0.48 4.41
C TYR A 26 20.27 0.66 4.67
N GLU A 27 19.80 1.79 5.17
CA GLU A 27 20.61 2.97 5.44
C GLU A 27 21.63 2.76 6.57
N GLU A 28 21.30 1.96 7.59
CA GLU A 28 22.24 1.52 8.65
C GLU A 28 23.41 0.68 8.11
N ASN A 29 23.27 0.13 6.91
CA ASN A 29 24.31 -0.62 6.21
C ASN A 29 24.92 0.17 5.04
N ASP A 30 24.90 1.49 5.10
CA ASP A 30 25.45 2.42 4.10
C ASP A 30 24.85 2.24 2.69
N MET A 31 23.65 1.68 2.58
CA MET A 31 22.93 1.52 1.32
C MET A 31 21.96 2.68 1.08
N THR A 32 21.90 3.14 -0.16
CA THR A 32 21.00 4.22 -0.57
C THR A 32 19.62 3.71 -0.93
N VAL A 33 18.59 4.39 -0.44
CA VAL A 33 17.18 4.01 -0.64
C VAL A 33 16.45 5.08 -1.43
N TRP A 34 15.77 4.70 -2.51
CA TRP A 34 14.79 5.54 -3.15
C TRP A 34 13.39 5.19 -2.62
N LEU A 35 12.90 6.00 -1.67
CA LEU A 35 11.55 5.87 -1.14
C LEU A 35 10.60 6.71 -1.99
N ILE A 36 9.59 6.06 -2.58
CA ILE A 36 8.58 6.71 -3.41
C ILE A 36 7.16 6.39 -2.94
N LYS A 37 6.25 7.29 -3.26
CA LYS A 37 4.81 7.08 -3.13
C LYS A 37 4.06 7.70 -4.32
N PRO A 38 2.88 7.15 -4.70
CA PRO A 38 2.04 7.78 -5.71
C PRO A 38 1.55 9.16 -5.27
N ALA A 39 1.50 10.12 -6.20
CA ALA A 39 1.04 11.50 -5.93
C ALA A 39 -0.43 11.59 -5.53
N THR A 40 -1.22 10.56 -5.80
CA THR A 40 -2.60 10.42 -5.31
C THR A 40 -2.69 10.30 -3.79
N ASP A 41 -1.60 9.89 -3.12
CA ASP A 41 -1.53 9.87 -1.66
C ASP A 41 -0.86 11.15 -1.13
N ASN A 42 -1.67 12.12 -0.75
CA ASN A 42 -1.23 13.40 -0.20
C ASN A 42 -1.60 13.60 1.28
N ARG A 43 -2.00 12.54 1.98
CA ARG A 43 -2.50 12.58 3.38
C ARG A 43 -1.51 13.20 4.35
N ASP A 44 -0.23 12.86 4.21
CA ASP A 44 0.86 13.31 5.09
C ASP A 44 1.72 14.43 4.45
N GLY A 45 1.23 15.02 3.35
CA GLY A 45 1.97 15.97 2.51
C GLY A 45 2.66 15.29 1.31
N ALA A 46 3.06 16.10 0.32
CA ALA A 46 3.57 15.57 -0.95
C ALA A 46 4.89 14.80 -0.82
N SER A 47 5.74 15.17 0.14
CA SER A 47 7.12 14.67 0.25
C SER A 47 7.39 13.83 1.51
N VAL A 48 6.36 13.36 2.20
CA VAL A 48 6.51 12.62 3.46
C VAL A 48 5.68 11.34 3.42
N VAL A 49 6.28 10.26 3.91
CA VAL A 49 5.60 9.02 4.30
C VAL A 49 5.62 8.94 5.81
N GLN A 50 4.44 8.79 6.41
CA GLN A 50 4.29 8.71 7.87
C GLN A 50 3.46 7.50 8.26
N SER A 51 3.97 6.72 9.20
CA SER A 51 3.23 5.60 9.80
C SER A 51 2.38 6.07 10.98
N ARG A 52 1.31 5.34 11.30
CA ARG A 52 0.45 5.62 12.46
C ARG A 52 1.16 5.54 13.80
N ILE A 53 2.28 4.84 13.89
CA ILE A 53 3.12 4.72 15.09
C ILE A 53 4.19 5.83 15.18
N GLY A 54 4.11 6.87 14.33
CA GLY A 54 4.97 8.05 14.39
C GLY A 54 6.28 7.95 13.60
N LEU A 55 6.60 6.83 12.95
CA LEU A 55 7.75 6.78 12.05
C LEU A 55 7.45 7.62 10.81
N LYS A 56 8.42 8.40 10.36
CA LYS A 56 8.31 9.24 9.17
C LYS A 56 9.64 9.33 8.42
N ALA A 57 9.57 9.51 7.11
CA ALA A 57 10.72 9.77 6.26
C ALA A 57 10.31 10.63 5.06
N GLU A 58 11.30 11.31 4.49
CA GLU A 58 11.13 11.96 3.20
C GLU A 58 10.95 10.91 2.10
N ALA A 59 10.03 11.18 1.19
CA ALA A 59 9.72 10.33 0.06
C ALA A 59 9.45 11.18 -1.18
N GLU A 60 9.75 10.65 -2.34
CA GLU A 60 9.40 11.30 -3.58
C GLU A 60 7.99 10.92 -4.02
N SER A 61 7.20 11.93 -4.33
CA SER A 61 5.86 11.76 -4.87
C SER A 61 5.91 11.60 -6.38
N VAL A 62 5.38 10.49 -6.91
CA VAL A 62 5.42 10.18 -8.34
C VAL A 62 4.03 10.29 -8.96
N GLY A 63 3.92 11.07 -10.02
CA GLY A 63 2.68 11.22 -10.79
C GLY A 63 2.33 9.95 -11.57
N ALA A 64 1.06 9.80 -11.94
CA ALA A 64 0.57 8.62 -12.67
C ALA A 64 1.26 8.40 -14.05
N ASN A 65 1.79 9.46 -14.65
CA ASN A 65 2.49 9.40 -15.95
C ASN A 65 4.01 9.45 -15.82
N ALA A 66 4.56 9.40 -14.60
CA ALA A 66 5.99 9.41 -14.37
C ALA A 66 6.63 8.11 -14.90
N ASP A 67 7.75 8.24 -15.61
CA ASP A 67 8.57 7.11 -16.03
C ASP A 67 9.57 6.75 -14.92
N LEU A 68 9.22 5.75 -14.11
CA LEU A 68 10.04 5.32 -12.98
C LEU A 68 11.37 4.70 -13.42
N TYR A 69 11.42 4.07 -14.60
CA TYR A 69 12.66 3.50 -15.11
C TYR A 69 13.67 4.60 -15.47
N GLN A 70 13.23 5.64 -16.18
CA GLN A 70 14.09 6.77 -16.52
C GLN A 70 14.52 7.55 -15.26
N MET A 71 13.58 7.84 -14.35
CA MET A 71 13.89 8.50 -13.08
C MET A 71 14.94 7.74 -12.26
N PHE A 72 14.85 6.41 -12.22
CA PHE A 72 15.82 5.58 -11.50
C PHE A 72 17.20 5.62 -12.15
N ARG A 73 17.30 5.57 -13.48
CA ARG A 73 18.59 5.64 -14.19
C ARG A 73 19.40 6.88 -13.86
N GLU A 74 18.74 7.97 -13.57
CA GLU A 74 19.37 9.25 -13.17
C GLU A 74 19.83 9.25 -11.70
N ARG A 75 19.20 8.44 -10.83
CA ARG A 75 19.48 8.40 -9.37
C ARG A 75 20.50 7.34 -8.95
N LYS A 76 20.36 6.12 -9.43
CA LYS A 76 21.22 4.98 -9.11
C LYS A 76 21.31 4.67 -7.60
N THR A 77 20.19 4.32 -6.99
CA THR A 77 20.16 3.85 -5.60
C THR A 77 20.26 2.33 -5.49
N ASP A 78 20.59 1.82 -4.30
CA ASP A 78 20.78 0.38 -4.06
C ASP A 78 19.46 -0.38 -3.94
N VAL A 79 18.39 0.30 -3.53
CA VAL A 79 17.06 -0.29 -3.36
C VAL A 79 15.95 0.73 -3.61
N ILE A 80 14.82 0.25 -4.10
CA ILE A 80 13.59 1.05 -4.23
C ILE A 80 12.56 0.52 -3.24
N ILE A 81 11.95 1.43 -2.47
CA ILE A 81 10.82 1.14 -1.60
C ILE A 81 9.64 1.99 -2.06
N VAL A 82 8.51 1.33 -2.29
CA VAL A 82 7.26 1.97 -2.72
C VAL A 82 6.22 1.80 -1.64
N ASP A 83 5.74 2.90 -1.06
CA ASP A 83 4.55 2.86 -0.19
C ASP A 83 3.29 3.19 -0.99
N GLU A 84 2.14 2.69 -0.55
CA GLU A 84 0.83 2.82 -1.20
C GLU A 84 0.86 2.41 -2.69
N CYS A 85 1.62 1.37 -3.01
CA CYS A 85 1.90 0.90 -4.38
C CYS A 85 0.64 0.53 -5.19
N GLN A 86 -0.51 0.28 -4.55
CA GLN A 86 -1.77 -0.01 -5.24
C GLN A 86 -2.25 1.15 -6.13
N PHE A 87 -1.78 2.37 -5.87
CA PHE A 87 -2.13 3.55 -6.66
C PHE A 87 -1.19 3.81 -7.84
N LEU A 88 -0.13 3.02 -8.01
CA LEU A 88 0.67 3.06 -9.21
C LEU A 88 -0.11 2.51 -10.41
N ALA A 89 0.12 3.10 -11.57
CA ALA A 89 -0.38 2.56 -12.83
C ALA A 89 0.30 1.20 -13.16
N PRO A 90 -0.39 0.28 -13.85
CA PRO A 90 0.22 -1.00 -14.27
C PRO A 90 1.54 -0.82 -15.02
N GLN A 91 1.64 0.18 -15.88
CA GLN A 91 2.86 0.50 -16.64
C GLN A 91 4.03 0.87 -15.71
N GLN A 92 3.76 1.55 -14.59
CA GLN A 92 4.78 1.87 -13.60
C GLN A 92 5.28 0.60 -12.87
N ILE A 93 4.40 -0.38 -12.66
CA ILE A 93 4.81 -1.69 -12.12
C ILE A 93 5.68 -2.44 -13.14
N ASP A 94 5.36 -2.38 -14.43
CA ASP A 94 6.21 -2.94 -15.49
C ASP A 94 7.60 -2.28 -15.53
N GLN A 95 7.67 -0.96 -15.31
CA GLN A 95 8.94 -0.24 -15.21
C GLN A 95 9.75 -0.66 -13.97
N LEU A 96 9.10 -0.87 -12.82
CA LEU A 96 9.76 -1.40 -11.62
C LEU A 96 10.28 -2.83 -11.87
N ARG A 97 9.50 -3.69 -12.53
CA ARG A 97 9.95 -5.04 -12.94
C ARG A 97 11.19 -4.95 -13.81
N ARG A 98 11.18 -4.06 -14.79
CA ARG A 98 12.29 -3.85 -15.71
C ARG A 98 13.56 -3.38 -14.98
N ILE A 99 13.44 -2.53 -13.95
CA ILE A 99 14.58 -2.12 -13.09
C ILE A 99 15.19 -3.34 -12.40
N VAL A 100 14.36 -4.22 -11.85
CA VAL A 100 14.84 -5.46 -11.21
C VAL A 100 15.60 -6.33 -12.20
N ASP A 101 15.06 -6.53 -13.39
CA ASP A 101 15.61 -7.46 -14.39
C ASP A 101 16.88 -6.93 -15.07
N GLU A 102 16.87 -5.66 -15.47
CA GLU A 102 17.95 -5.08 -16.28
C GLU A 102 19.05 -4.44 -15.42
N LEU A 103 18.69 -3.87 -14.28
CA LEU A 103 19.62 -3.12 -13.44
C LEU A 103 20.01 -3.86 -12.15
N ASN A 104 19.38 -5.02 -11.89
CA ASN A 104 19.63 -5.88 -10.72
C ASN A 104 19.44 -5.14 -9.38
N VAL A 105 18.43 -4.30 -9.29
CA VAL A 105 18.07 -3.52 -8.08
C VAL A 105 16.80 -4.08 -7.45
N PRO A 106 16.81 -4.43 -6.16
CA PRO A 106 15.62 -4.92 -5.47
C PRO A 106 14.55 -3.81 -5.32
N VAL A 107 13.30 -4.20 -5.53
CA VAL A 107 12.14 -3.31 -5.38
C VAL A 107 11.16 -3.92 -4.38
N LEU A 108 10.83 -3.17 -3.33
CA LEU A 108 9.89 -3.59 -2.29
C LEU A 108 8.64 -2.71 -2.35
N CYS A 109 7.53 -3.29 -2.75
CA CYS A 109 6.23 -2.61 -2.87
C CYS A 109 5.35 -2.94 -1.66
N PHE A 110 4.87 -1.93 -0.95
CA PHE A 110 3.95 -2.03 0.17
C PHE A 110 2.60 -1.41 -0.21
N GLY A 111 1.49 -2.11 0.01
CA GLY A 111 0.20 -1.56 -0.36
C GLY A 111 -1.01 -2.42 0.01
N LEU A 112 -2.18 -1.95 -0.42
CA LEU A 112 -3.44 -2.66 -0.27
C LEU A 112 -3.59 -3.68 -1.39
N ARG A 113 -4.28 -4.80 -1.11
CA ARG A 113 -4.67 -5.77 -2.13
C ARG A 113 -5.89 -5.27 -2.91
N THR A 114 -6.96 -5.00 -2.18
CA THR A 114 -8.29 -4.69 -2.74
C THR A 114 -8.83 -3.40 -2.17
N ASP A 115 -9.74 -2.79 -2.91
CA ASP A 115 -10.56 -1.68 -2.47
C ASP A 115 -11.68 -2.13 -1.50
N PHE A 116 -12.57 -1.21 -1.15
CA PHE A 116 -13.69 -1.47 -0.25
C PHE A 116 -14.79 -2.36 -0.86
N GLN A 117 -14.82 -2.50 -2.18
CA GLN A 117 -15.69 -3.40 -2.92
C GLN A 117 -15.10 -4.80 -3.08
N THR A 118 -13.95 -5.07 -2.45
CA THR A 118 -13.18 -6.31 -2.57
C THR A 118 -12.59 -6.57 -3.96
N LYS A 119 -12.49 -5.54 -4.80
CA LYS A 119 -11.87 -5.60 -6.13
C LYS A 119 -10.39 -5.22 -6.05
N LEU A 120 -9.56 -5.91 -6.82
CA LEU A 120 -8.13 -5.57 -6.90
C LEU A 120 -7.94 -4.13 -7.42
N PHE A 121 -6.99 -3.42 -6.84
CA PHE A 121 -6.46 -2.22 -7.46
C PHE A 121 -5.62 -2.59 -8.70
N PRO A 122 -5.61 -1.77 -9.77
CA PRO A 122 -4.84 -2.09 -10.97
C PRO A 122 -3.34 -2.30 -10.71
N GLY A 123 -2.71 -1.46 -9.88
CA GLY A 123 -1.31 -1.63 -9.48
C GLY A 123 -1.07 -2.91 -8.70
N SER A 124 -1.97 -3.25 -7.75
CA SER A 124 -1.88 -4.50 -6.99
C SER A 124 -2.11 -5.72 -7.85
N GLN A 125 -3.04 -5.68 -8.80
CA GLN A 125 -3.24 -6.75 -9.75
C GLN A 125 -1.94 -7.02 -10.53
N ARG A 126 -1.33 -5.96 -11.05
CA ARG A 126 -0.09 -6.11 -11.81
C ARG A 126 1.08 -6.61 -10.95
N LEU A 127 1.15 -6.22 -9.69
CA LEU A 127 2.12 -6.76 -8.73
C LEU A 127 1.91 -8.25 -8.45
N PHE A 128 0.66 -8.73 -8.33
CA PHE A 128 0.37 -10.17 -8.20
C PHE A 128 0.83 -10.98 -9.42
N GLU A 129 0.81 -10.38 -10.61
CA GLU A 129 1.25 -11.03 -11.84
C GLU A 129 2.78 -11.09 -11.97
N LEU A 130 3.52 -10.09 -11.45
CA LEU A 130 4.94 -9.89 -11.74
C LEU A 130 5.89 -10.11 -10.56
N ALA A 131 5.42 -10.09 -9.32
CA ALA A 131 6.30 -10.14 -8.16
C ALA A 131 6.93 -11.53 -7.97
N ASP A 132 8.23 -11.56 -7.69
CA ASP A 132 8.95 -12.79 -7.37
C ASP A 132 8.63 -13.32 -5.96
N SER A 133 8.22 -12.41 -5.07
CA SER A 133 7.87 -12.74 -3.69
C SER A 133 6.65 -11.95 -3.25
N ILE A 134 5.64 -12.66 -2.79
CA ILE A 134 4.37 -12.09 -2.33
C ILE A 134 4.15 -12.46 -0.88
N GLN A 135 3.96 -11.46 -0.02
CA GLN A 135 3.79 -11.64 1.42
C GLN A 135 2.59 -10.87 1.95
N GLU A 136 1.73 -11.54 2.71
CA GLU A 136 0.63 -10.88 3.44
C GLU A 136 1.11 -10.37 4.80
N ILE A 137 0.96 -9.07 5.05
CA ILE A 137 1.10 -8.46 6.37
C ILE A 137 -0.26 -8.52 7.05
N LYS A 138 -0.37 -9.38 8.05
CA LYS A 138 -1.65 -9.70 8.70
C LYS A 138 -2.05 -8.60 9.68
N THR A 139 -3.37 -8.38 9.79
CA THR A 139 -4.00 -7.61 10.87
C THR A 139 -5.29 -8.31 11.30
N ILE A 140 -5.89 -7.86 12.38
CA ILE A 140 -7.04 -8.49 13.00
C ILE A 140 -8.32 -7.67 12.81
N CYS A 141 -9.43 -8.37 12.67
CA CYS A 141 -10.79 -7.84 12.75
C CYS A 141 -11.22 -7.75 14.21
N ASP A 142 -12.18 -6.90 14.54
CA ASP A 142 -12.74 -6.77 15.91
C ASP A 142 -13.23 -8.11 16.49
N CYS A 143 -13.60 -9.06 15.66
CA CYS A 143 -13.98 -10.41 16.10
C CYS A 143 -12.78 -11.34 16.42
N GLY A 144 -11.53 -10.84 16.34
CA GLY A 144 -10.30 -11.61 16.56
C GLY A 144 -9.81 -12.43 15.34
N SER A 145 -10.60 -12.53 14.26
CA SER A 145 -10.18 -13.22 13.05
C SER A 145 -9.27 -12.34 12.18
N LYS A 146 -8.51 -12.97 11.27
CA LYS A 146 -7.69 -12.23 10.30
C LYS A 146 -8.55 -11.29 9.46
N ALA A 147 -8.21 -9.99 9.42
CA ALA A 147 -8.86 -9.01 8.56
C ALA A 147 -8.29 -9.08 7.14
N THR A 148 -9.17 -9.09 6.15
CA THR A 148 -8.82 -9.20 4.73
C THR A 148 -9.54 -8.20 3.84
N VAL A 149 -10.52 -7.48 4.39
CA VAL A 149 -11.37 -6.50 3.69
C VAL A 149 -11.15 -5.12 4.29
N ASN A 150 -11.09 -4.10 3.45
CA ASN A 150 -11.08 -2.69 3.84
C ASN A 150 -12.50 -2.14 3.70
N ALA A 151 -13.34 -2.37 4.69
CA ALA A 151 -14.73 -1.92 4.66
C ALA A 151 -14.81 -0.38 4.74
N ARG A 152 -15.49 0.25 3.77
CA ARG A 152 -15.85 1.66 3.86
C ARG A 152 -17.12 1.82 4.68
N VAL A 153 -17.09 2.75 5.63
CA VAL A 153 -18.22 3.00 6.54
C VAL A 153 -18.66 4.45 6.39
N VAL A 154 -19.95 4.66 6.13
CA VAL A 154 -20.59 5.98 6.07
C VAL A 154 -21.77 5.96 7.04
N ASP A 155 -21.88 6.96 7.90
CA ASP A 155 -22.92 7.07 8.94
C ASP A 155 -23.04 5.83 9.85
N GLY A 156 -21.94 5.08 9.94
CA GLY A 156 -21.86 3.83 10.71
C GLY A 156 -22.27 2.59 9.97
N TYR A 157 -22.54 2.65 8.67
CA TYR A 157 -22.92 1.49 7.84
C TYR A 157 -21.87 1.18 6.78
N VAL A 158 -21.64 -0.11 6.54
CA VAL A 158 -20.77 -0.55 5.46
C VAL A 158 -21.43 -0.22 4.11
N VAL A 159 -20.69 0.46 3.24
CA VAL A 159 -21.14 0.80 1.89
C VAL A 159 -20.40 -0.04 0.84
N THR A 160 -21.11 -0.41 -0.21
CA THR A 160 -20.60 -1.25 -1.31
C THR A 160 -20.53 -0.53 -2.64
N GLU A 161 -21.01 0.72 -2.70
CA GLU A 161 -21.06 1.53 -3.91
C GLU A 161 -20.31 2.85 -3.72
N GLY A 162 -19.85 3.44 -4.82
CA GLY A 162 -19.15 4.71 -4.85
C GLY A 162 -17.80 4.65 -5.54
N ALA A 163 -17.10 5.79 -5.63
CA ALA A 163 -15.77 5.88 -6.22
C ALA A 163 -14.76 4.97 -5.51
N GLN A 164 -13.87 4.33 -6.26
CA GLN A 164 -12.86 3.41 -5.71
C GLN A 164 -11.98 4.07 -4.64
N VAL A 165 -11.58 5.31 -4.86
CA VAL A 165 -10.77 6.09 -3.93
C VAL A 165 -11.58 7.27 -3.42
N LEU A 166 -11.61 7.46 -2.12
CA LEU A 166 -12.13 8.64 -1.44
C LEU A 166 -10.95 9.28 -0.73
N ILE A 167 -10.51 10.44 -1.25
CA ILE A 167 -9.45 11.23 -0.63
C ILE A 167 -10.07 11.95 0.58
N GLY A 168 -9.71 11.53 1.75
CA GLY A 168 -10.15 12.17 2.98
C GLY A 168 -10.54 11.15 4.05
N GLY A 169 -9.70 10.98 5.02
CA GLY A 169 -9.98 10.35 6.30
C GLY A 169 -9.87 8.83 6.35
N ASN A 170 -8.89 8.39 7.10
CA ASN A 170 -8.81 7.02 7.61
C ASN A 170 -10.05 6.64 8.46
N ASP A 171 -10.86 7.64 8.85
CA ASP A 171 -12.03 7.49 9.71
C ASP A 171 -13.21 6.79 9.03
N CYS A 172 -13.14 6.62 7.70
CA CYS A 172 -14.17 5.97 6.90
C CYS A 172 -13.89 4.51 6.59
N TYR A 173 -12.75 3.95 7.00
CA TYR A 173 -12.37 2.58 6.65
C TYR A 173 -12.02 1.75 7.87
N ILE A 174 -12.51 0.51 7.88
CA ILE A 174 -12.21 -0.49 8.93
C ILE A 174 -11.70 -1.76 8.28
N ALA A 175 -10.64 -2.34 8.87
CA ALA A 175 -10.17 -3.67 8.50
C ALA A 175 -11.10 -4.74 9.09
N MET A 176 -11.74 -5.53 8.24
CA MET A 176 -12.69 -6.57 8.65
C MET A 176 -12.32 -7.93 8.07
N CYS A 177 -12.68 -9.01 8.76
CA CYS A 177 -12.72 -10.32 8.13
C CYS A 177 -13.94 -10.39 7.18
N HIS A 178 -13.85 -11.26 6.18
CA HIS A 178 -14.91 -11.37 5.16
C HIS A 178 -16.27 -11.71 5.77
N ARG A 179 -16.31 -12.58 6.80
CA ARG A 179 -17.54 -12.94 7.50
C ARG A 179 -18.22 -11.73 8.14
N CYS A 180 -17.46 -10.90 8.89
CA CYS A 180 -18.03 -9.70 9.53
C CYS A 180 -18.47 -8.67 8.51
N TYR A 181 -17.73 -8.50 7.42
CA TYR A 181 -18.08 -7.61 6.31
C TYR A 181 -19.42 -8.02 5.67
N THR A 182 -19.57 -9.29 5.28
CA THR A 182 -20.79 -9.80 4.66
C THR A 182 -21.99 -9.75 5.61
N SER A 183 -21.80 -10.10 6.90
CA SER A 183 -22.84 -10.00 7.90
C SER A 183 -23.30 -8.56 8.12
N ALA A 184 -22.37 -7.60 8.17
CA ALA A 184 -22.70 -6.18 8.37
C ALA A 184 -23.57 -5.63 7.21
N ILE A 185 -23.28 -6.04 5.98
CA ILE A 185 -24.08 -5.66 4.79
C ILE A 185 -25.45 -6.31 4.85
N ARG A 186 -25.52 -7.64 5.02
CA ARG A 186 -26.78 -8.40 4.98
C ARG A 186 -27.75 -7.97 6.08
N GLU A 187 -27.24 -7.71 7.28
CA GLU A 187 -28.04 -7.37 8.46
C GLU A 187 -28.24 -5.87 8.61
N HIS A 188 -27.70 -5.06 7.68
CA HIS A 188 -27.68 -3.59 7.76
C HIS A 188 -27.27 -3.11 9.16
N ARG A 189 -26.19 -3.70 9.69
CA ARG A 189 -25.74 -3.51 11.06
C ARG A 189 -24.85 -2.27 11.19
N LYS A 190 -25.13 -1.44 12.19
CA LYS A 190 -24.31 -0.28 12.50
C LYS A 190 -22.95 -0.71 13.08
N ILE A 191 -21.87 -0.18 12.52
CA ILE A 191 -20.49 -0.43 12.94
C ILE A 191 -20.05 0.71 13.86
N LYS A 192 -19.46 0.39 14.98
CA LYS A 192 -18.80 1.39 15.84
C LYS A 192 -17.39 1.64 15.27
N LEU A 193 -17.14 2.88 14.87
CA LEU A 193 -15.78 3.34 14.53
C LEU A 193 -15.03 3.54 15.86
N HIS A 194 -14.04 2.70 16.14
CA HIS A 194 -13.11 2.98 17.21
C HIS A 194 -12.19 4.11 16.75
N ARG A 195 -12.19 5.24 17.45
CA ARG A 195 -11.20 6.31 17.23
C ARG A 195 -9.82 5.71 17.49
N GLN A 196 -9.00 5.68 16.45
CA GLN A 196 -7.58 5.30 16.54
C GLN A 196 -6.75 6.51 16.94
#